data_092e455a918e56ea43f090b4c110cbbd
#
_entry.id   092e455a918e56ea43f090b4c110cbbd
#
_cell.length_a   1.000
_cell.length_b   1.000
_cell.length_c   1.000
_cell.angle_alpha   90.00
_cell.angle_beta   90.00
_cell.angle_gamma   90.00
#
_symmetry.space_group_name_H-M   'P 1'
#
loop_
_entity.id
_entity.type
_entity.pdbx_description
1 polymer ?
#
loop_
_entity_poly.entity_id
_entity_poly.type
_entity_poly.pdbx_seq_one_letter_code
_entity_poly.pdbx_strand_id
1 'polypeptide(L)'
;NSGCNGGNRLLTWQYYQKSGIVSDSCYPYTAGKGNVEACRTACVSGEAWKKYKATNVKTLSNPTQIKNALMEGGPIHTGFTVYDDFMEYSGGIYEYVSGSSLGGHAVVIVGWGVEAGTSYWIVQNSWGPEWGENGYFIIKEGECSFDTYAVTGNPVV
;
A
#
# COMPACT_ATOMS: atom_id res chain seq x y z
N ASN A 1 -0.88 15.39 -3.27
CA ASN A 1 -1.43 14.26 -4.02
C ASN A 1 -2.52 14.76 -4.96
N SER A 2 -2.72 14.09 -6.07
CA SER A 2 -3.50 14.57 -7.22
C SER A 2 -4.79 13.77 -7.43
N GLY A 3 -5.39 13.26 -6.36
CA GLY A 3 -6.63 12.45 -6.43
C GLY A 3 -6.43 11.21 -7.31
N CYS A 4 -7.29 11.02 -8.29
CA CYS A 4 -7.22 9.88 -9.22
C CYS A 4 -6.03 9.94 -10.21
N ASN A 5 -5.28 11.05 -10.24
CA ASN A 5 -4.08 11.18 -11.06
C ASN A 5 -2.81 10.77 -10.30
N GLY A 6 -2.95 10.06 -9.19
CA GLY A 6 -1.85 9.52 -8.40
C GLY A 6 -1.37 10.41 -7.27
N GLY A 7 -0.29 10.00 -6.63
CA GLY A 7 0.24 10.69 -5.47
C GLY A 7 1.62 10.21 -5.06
N ASN A 8 2.07 10.74 -3.93
CA ASN A 8 3.34 10.40 -3.32
C ASN A 8 3.11 9.81 -1.93
N ARG A 9 3.72 8.68 -1.65
CA ARG A 9 3.58 7.94 -0.39
C ARG A 9 3.95 8.78 0.83
N LEU A 10 5.07 9.48 0.79
CA LEU A 10 5.51 10.31 1.92
C LEU A 10 4.55 11.48 2.17
N LEU A 11 4.07 12.15 1.13
CA LEU A 11 3.09 13.23 1.27
C LEU A 11 1.77 12.74 1.88
N THR A 12 1.36 11.51 1.57
CA THR A 12 0.18 10.88 2.18
C THR A 12 0.38 10.69 3.69
N TRP A 13 1.53 10.16 4.11
CA TRP A 13 1.84 9.96 5.51
C TRP A 13 2.05 11.28 6.28
N GLN A 14 2.63 12.30 5.64
CA GLN A 14 2.71 13.66 6.21
C GLN A 14 1.32 14.29 6.40
N TYR A 15 0.38 14.00 5.50
CA TYR A 15 -1.01 14.40 5.69
C TYR A 15 -1.65 13.68 6.88
N TYR A 16 -1.42 12.36 7.04
CA TYR A 16 -1.89 11.61 8.21
C TYR A 16 -1.31 12.17 9.51
N GLN A 17 -0.03 12.53 9.50
CA GLN A 17 0.64 13.12 10.66
C GLN A 17 0.06 14.50 11.02
N LYS A 18 -0.14 15.37 10.03
CA LYS A 18 -0.60 16.74 10.21
C LYS A 18 -2.11 16.82 10.47
N SER A 19 -2.89 16.21 9.62
CA SER A 19 -4.34 16.40 9.53
C SER A 19 -5.14 15.23 10.10
N GLY A 20 -4.57 14.03 10.07
CA GLY A 20 -5.29 12.79 10.38
C GLY A 20 -6.29 12.37 9.32
N ILE A 21 -6.74 11.15 9.42
CA ILE A 21 -7.78 10.53 8.58
C ILE A 21 -8.87 9.96 9.46
N VAL A 22 -10.05 9.79 8.89
CA VAL A 22 -11.19 9.13 9.53
C VAL A 22 -11.25 7.65 9.13
N SER A 23 -12.10 6.86 9.81
CA SER A 23 -12.33 5.45 9.44
C SER A 23 -13.01 5.32 8.09
N ASP A 24 -12.90 4.14 7.47
CA ASP A 24 -13.61 3.81 6.23
C ASP A 24 -15.14 3.85 6.42
N SER A 25 -15.66 3.43 7.57
CA SER A 25 -17.10 3.55 7.90
C SER A 25 -17.59 5.01 7.94
N CYS A 26 -16.71 5.93 8.34
CA CYS A 26 -17.01 7.38 8.35
C CYS A 26 -16.95 7.99 6.95
N TYR A 27 -15.95 7.61 6.14
CA TYR A 27 -15.72 8.15 4.80
C TYR A 27 -15.30 7.03 3.83
N PRO A 28 -16.28 6.21 3.37
CA PRO A 28 -16.00 5.06 2.52
C PRO A 28 -15.44 5.47 1.16
N TYR A 29 -14.67 4.56 0.56
CA TYR A 29 -14.17 4.73 -0.79
C TYR A 29 -15.28 4.57 -1.82
N THR A 30 -15.58 5.63 -2.59
CA THR A 30 -16.66 5.66 -3.58
C THR A 30 -16.17 5.84 -5.02
N ALA A 31 -14.87 6.11 -5.21
CA ALA A 31 -14.32 6.44 -6.53
C ALA A 31 -14.00 5.23 -7.43
N GLY A 32 -14.25 3.99 -7.00
CA GLY A 32 -13.95 2.78 -7.77
C GLY A 32 -14.67 2.67 -9.14
N LYS A 33 -15.75 3.43 -9.33
CA LYS A 33 -16.48 3.53 -10.61
C LYS A 33 -16.23 4.86 -11.33
N GLY A 34 -15.20 5.60 -10.96
CA GLY A 34 -14.85 6.90 -11.56
C GLY A 34 -15.59 8.12 -10.99
N ASN A 35 -16.51 7.93 -10.03
CA ASN A 35 -17.22 9.04 -9.41
C ASN A 35 -16.38 9.63 -8.27
N VAL A 36 -15.85 10.84 -8.46
CA VAL A 36 -15.11 11.56 -7.44
C VAL A 36 -16.02 12.58 -6.78
N GLU A 37 -16.36 12.34 -5.52
CA GLU A 37 -17.17 13.27 -4.74
C GLU A 37 -16.34 14.43 -4.18
N ALA A 38 -17.01 15.53 -3.82
CA ALA A 38 -16.39 16.60 -3.05
C ALA A 38 -15.97 16.10 -1.66
N CYS A 39 -14.89 16.68 -1.12
CA CYS A 39 -14.42 16.31 0.22
C CYS A 39 -15.51 16.48 1.27
N ARG A 40 -15.73 15.46 2.08
CA ARG A 40 -16.70 15.47 3.18
C ARG A 40 -16.09 16.11 4.43
N THR A 41 -16.95 16.66 5.24
CA THR A 41 -16.63 17.23 6.55
C THR A 41 -17.39 16.54 7.70
N ALA A 42 -18.23 15.55 7.36
CA ALA A 42 -19.01 14.75 8.29
C ALA A 42 -19.06 13.29 7.82
N CYS A 43 -19.18 12.34 8.75
CA CYS A 43 -19.33 10.93 8.45
C CYS A 43 -20.65 10.64 7.74
N VAL A 44 -20.63 9.68 6.80
CA VAL A 44 -21.85 9.20 6.12
C VAL A 44 -22.81 8.51 7.10
N SER A 45 -22.26 7.89 8.16
CA SER A 45 -23.00 7.19 9.21
C SER A 45 -23.64 8.13 10.26
N GLY A 46 -23.31 9.43 10.24
CA GLY A 46 -23.71 10.37 11.29
C GLY A 46 -22.89 10.27 12.59
N GLU A 47 -21.88 9.40 12.62
CA GLU A 47 -20.94 9.31 13.73
C GLU A 47 -20.07 10.57 13.88
N ALA A 48 -19.40 10.68 15.02
CA ALA A 48 -18.44 11.77 15.24
C ALA A 48 -17.27 11.70 14.23
N TRP A 49 -16.90 12.87 13.67
CA TRP A 49 -15.76 13.01 12.76
C TRP A 49 -14.43 12.86 13.52
N LYS A 50 -14.15 11.62 13.98
CA LYS A 50 -12.93 11.30 14.75
C LYS A 50 -11.77 11.06 13.79
N LYS A 51 -10.70 11.85 13.96
CA LYS A 51 -9.47 11.71 13.15
C LYS A 51 -8.41 10.91 13.90
N TYR A 52 -7.81 9.99 13.19
CA TYR A 52 -6.66 9.19 13.61
C TYR A 52 -5.41 9.75 12.93
N LYS A 53 -4.34 9.93 13.69
CA LYS A 53 -3.08 10.49 13.21
C LYS A 53 -1.96 9.45 13.20
N ALA A 54 -0.89 9.79 12.51
CA ALA A 54 0.38 9.07 12.56
C ALA A 54 1.47 9.90 13.20
N THR A 55 2.44 9.22 13.83
CA THR A 55 3.69 9.81 14.35
C THR A 55 4.87 9.03 13.79
N ASN A 56 6.08 9.54 14.00
CA ASN A 56 7.32 8.87 13.59
C ASN A 56 7.33 8.44 12.11
N VAL A 57 6.75 9.27 11.25
CA VAL A 57 6.75 9.02 9.81
C VAL A 57 8.18 9.01 9.29
N LYS A 58 8.58 7.89 8.67
CA LYS A 58 9.92 7.68 8.13
C LYS A 58 9.88 6.92 6.80
N THR A 59 10.89 7.15 5.97
CA THR A 59 11.14 6.39 4.75
C THR A 59 12.08 5.23 5.02
N LEU A 60 11.90 4.15 4.27
CA LEU A 60 12.71 2.93 4.32
C LEU A 60 13.21 2.65 2.90
N SER A 61 14.47 2.29 2.75
CA SER A 61 15.15 2.22 1.45
C SER A 61 15.83 0.88 1.14
N ASN A 62 15.64 -0.12 2.01
CA ASN A 62 16.19 -1.45 1.79
C ASN A 62 15.41 -2.52 2.57
N PRO A 63 15.54 -3.80 2.20
CA PRO A 63 14.83 -4.91 2.84
C PRO A 63 15.02 -5.01 4.34
N THR A 64 16.22 -4.79 4.85
CA THR A 64 16.50 -4.88 6.30
C THR A 64 15.70 -3.85 7.08
N GLN A 65 15.65 -2.60 6.62
CA GLN A 65 14.85 -1.55 7.25
C GLN A 65 13.36 -1.88 7.22
N ILE A 66 12.86 -2.42 6.10
CA ILE A 66 11.45 -2.81 5.94
C ILE A 66 11.11 -3.94 6.90
N LYS A 67 11.92 -5.01 6.98
CA LYS A 67 11.71 -6.15 7.89
C LYS A 67 11.69 -5.69 9.35
N ASN A 68 12.64 -4.86 9.76
CA ASN A 68 12.67 -4.31 11.12
C ASN A 68 11.42 -3.47 11.41
N ALA A 69 11.02 -2.61 10.50
CA ALA A 69 9.83 -1.78 10.67
C ALA A 69 8.53 -2.59 10.73
N LEU A 70 8.41 -3.69 9.95
CA LEU A 70 7.31 -4.64 10.05
C LEU A 70 7.21 -5.28 11.43
N MET A 71 8.35 -5.67 12.02
CA MET A 71 8.40 -6.25 13.36
C MET A 71 8.06 -5.24 14.46
N GLU A 72 8.43 -3.99 14.29
CA GLU A 72 8.22 -2.92 15.27
C GLU A 72 6.82 -2.31 15.24
N GLY A 73 6.27 -2.08 14.03
CA GLY A 73 5.09 -1.24 13.83
C GLY A 73 4.00 -1.85 12.95
N GLY A 74 4.20 -3.04 12.39
CA GLY A 74 3.23 -3.70 11.52
C GLY A 74 3.32 -3.27 10.04
N PRO A 75 2.21 -3.31 9.28
CA PRO A 75 2.21 -3.18 7.83
C PRO A 75 2.88 -1.92 7.27
N ILE A 76 3.55 -2.05 6.13
CA ILE A 76 4.37 -1.01 5.51
C ILE A 76 3.79 -0.60 4.16
N HIS A 77 3.64 0.70 3.94
CA HIS A 77 3.21 1.26 2.67
C HIS A 77 4.38 1.33 1.69
N THR A 78 4.29 0.59 0.60
CA THR A 78 5.26 0.62 -0.49
C THR A 78 4.60 0.86 -1.84
N GLY A 79 5.36 0.79 -2.90
CA GLY A 79 4.87 0.80 -4.27
C GLY A 79 5.95 0.28 -5.21
N PHE A 80 5.52 -0.17 -6.37
CA PHE A 80 6.38 -0.79 -7.37
C PHE A 80 5.93 -0.45 -8.79
N THR A 81 6.74 -0.78 -9.75
CA THR A 81 6.38 -0.70 -11.16
C THR A 81 5.58 -1.95 -11.54
N VAL A 82 4.36 -1.76 -11.99
CA VAL A 82 3.52 -2.82 -12.56
C VAL A 82 3.89 -3.03 -14.03
N TYR A 83 3.97 -4.29 -14.44
CA TYR A 83 4.16 -4.72 -15.82
C TYR A 83 2.97 -5.54 -16.31
N ASP A 84 2.84 -5.73 -17.63
CA ASP A 84 1.70 -6.44 -18.24
C ASP A 84 1.49 -7.82 -17.63
N ASP A 85 2.57 -8.59 -17.42
CA ASP A 85 2.50 -9.95 -16.88
C ASP A 85 1.99 -10.03 -15.44
N PHE A 86 2.14 -8.95 -14.65
CA PHE A 86 1.60 -8.88 -13.30
C PHE A 86 0.07 -8.87 -13.26
N MET A 87 -0.58 -8.40 -14.32
CA MET A 87 -2.05 -8.35 -14.40
C MET A 87 -2.66 -9.76 -14.36
N GLU A 88 -1.92 -10.77 -14.85
CA GLU A 88 -2.32 -12.19 -14.91
C GLU A 88 -1.81 -12.99 -13.71
N TYR A 89 -1.26 -12.35 -12.69
CA TYR A 89 -0.76 -13.03 -11.50
C TYR A 89 -1.89 -13.82 -10.82
N SER A 90 -1.64 -15.10 -10.56
CA SER A 90 -2.58 -16.02 -9.93
C SER A 90 -2.01 -16.79 -8.74
N GLY A 91 -0.71 -16.70 -8.49
CA GLY A 91 -0.04 -17.35 -7.34
C GLY A 91 1.45 -17.55 -7.53
N GLY A 92 2.12 -17.93 -6.44
CA GLY A 92 3.56 -18.13 -6.38
C GLY A 92 4.37 -16.83 -6.26
N ILE A 93 5.70 -16.94 -6.22
CA ILE A 93 6.58 -15.78 -6.11
C ILE A 93 6.67 -15.08 -7.47
N TYR A 94 6.08 -13.88 -7.54
CA TYR A 94 6.14 -13.06 -8.77
C TYR A 94 7.57 -12.57 -9.00
N GLU A 95 8.01 -12.73 -10.22
CA GLU A 95 9.23 -12.17 -10.80
C GLU A 95 8.89 -11.69 -12.21
N TYR A 96 9.26 -10.45 -12.56
CA TYR A 96 8.99 -9.88 -13.89
C TYR A 96 9.69 -10.70 -14.98
N VAL A 97 8.95 -11.09 -15.97
CA VAL A 97 9.44 -11.88 -17.12
C VAL A 97 9.30 -11.09 -18.42
N SER A 98 8.16 -10.44 -18.66
CA SER A 98 7.88 -9.78 -19.93
C SER A 98 6.74 -8.77 -19.84
N GLY A 99 6.68 -7.91 -20.84
CA GLY A 99 5.61 -6.93 -20.99
C GLY A 99 6.07 -5.49 -20.74
N SER A 100 5.20 -4.56 -21.05
CA SER A 100 5.44 -3.13 -20.90
C SER A 100 5.14 -2.65 -19.48
N SER A 101 5.82 -1.60 -19.05
CA SER A 101 5.48 -0.93 -17.79
C SER A 101 4.11 -0.24 -17.91
N LEU A 102 3.24 -0.53 -16.96
CA LEU A 102 1.91 0.09 -16.82
C LEU A 102 1.90 1.25 -15.82
N GLY A 103 3.03 1.53 -15.18
CA GLY A 103 3.17 2.61 -14.21
C GLY A 103 3.33 2.13 -12.77
N GLY A 104 3.31 3.09 -11.84
CA GLY A 104 3.47 2.82 -10.42
C GLY A 104 2.17 2.42 -9.74
N HIS A 105 2.26 1.50 -8.78
CA HIS A 105 1.13 1.05 -7.97
C HIS A 105 1.51 1.04 -6.48
N ALA A 106 0.61 1.51 -5.62
CA ALA A 106 0.81 1.57 -4.18
C ALA A 106 0.11 0.39 -3.49
N VAL A 107 0.83 -0.30 -2.61
CA VAL A 107 0.38 -1.52 -1.92
C VAL A 107 0.91 -1.58 -0.50
N VAL A 108 0.52 -2.60 0.26
CA VAL A 108 0.90 -2.78 1.66
C VAL A 108 1.66 -4.08 1.86
N ILE A 109 2.92 -3.98 2.32
CA ILE A 109 3.68 -5.15 2.78
C ILE A 109 3.12 -5.58 4.14
N VAL A 110 2.77 -6.85 4.27
CA VAL A 110 2.25 -7.43 5.51
C VAL A 110 3.17 -8.52 6.10
N GLY A 111 4.16 -8.96 5.33
CA GLY A 111 5.10 -9.98 5.78
C GLY A 111 6.20 -10.26 4.76
N TRP A 112 7.01 -11.25 5.05
CA TRP A 112 8.06 -11.77 4.17
C TRP A 112 8.32 -13.24 4.46
N GLY A 113 9.04 -13.90 3.57
CA GLY A 113 9.46 -15.28 3.75
C GLY A 113 10.64 -15.64 2.87
N VAL A 114 11.02 -16.92 2.93
CA VAL A 114 12.02 -17.54 2.06
C VAL A 114 11.48 -18.88 1.62
N GLU A 115 11.48 -19.15 0.33
CA GLU A 115 11.09 -20.44 -0.24
C GLU A 115 12.16 -20.87 -1.24
N ALA A 116 12.71 -22.08 -1.08
CA ALA A 116 13.76 -22.63 -1.91
C ALA A 116 14.96 -21.67 -2.14
N GLY A 117 15.32 -20.88 -1.10
CA GLY A 117 16.40 -19.89 -1.16
C GLY A 117 16.02 -18.54 -1.77
N THR A 118 14.82 -18.36 -2.23
CA THR A 118 14.29 -17.08 -2.76
C THR A 118 13.58 -16.31 -1.66
N SER A 119 14.10 -15.13 -1.32
CA SER A 119 13.43 -14.20 -0.39
C SER A 119 12.28 -13.46 -1.10
N TYR A 120 11.17 -13.28 -0.39
CA TYR A 120 9.98 -12.63 -0.94
C TYR A 120 9.22 -11.80 0.09
N TRP A 121 8.38 -10.90 -0.41
CA TRP A 121 7.41 -10.12 0.34
C TRP A 121 6.00 -10.69 0.19
N ILE A 122 5.21 -10.65 1.27
CA ILE A 122 3.78 -10.92 1.27
C ILE A 122 3.08 -9.58 1.24
N VAL A 123 2.21 -9.35 0.26
CA VAL A 123 1.68 -8.04 -0.06
C VAL A 123 0.17 -8.07 -0.22
N GLN A 124 -0.50 -7.14 0.45
CA GLN A 124 -1.93 -6.90 0.25
C GLN A 124 -2.13 -5.92 -0.90
N ASN A 125 -2.89 -6.36 -1.91
CA ASN A 125 -3.31 -5.54 -3.04
C ASN A 125 -4.67 -4.86 -2.77
N SER A 126 -5.12 -3.99 -3.68
CA SER A 126 -6.38 -3.26 -3.62
C SER A 126 -7.29 -3.51 -4.84
N TRP A 127 -7.14 -4.67 -5.49
CA TRP A 127 -7.90 -5.04 -6.70
C TRP A 127 -9.04 -6.03 -6.45
N GLY A 128 -9.40 -6.23 -5.18
CA GLY A 128 -10.46 -7.12 -4.76
C GLY A 128 -9.96 -8.53 -4.39
N PRO A 129 -10.81 -9.31 -3.71
CA PRO A 129 -10.44 -10.64 -3.21
C PRO A 129 -10.35 -11.71 -4.31
N GLU A 130 -10.94 -11.46 -5.48
CA GLU A 130 -10.92 -12.39 -6.61
C GLU A 130 -9.61 -12.33 -7.43
N TRP A 131 -8.78 -11.30 -7.19
CA TRP A 131 -7.49 -11.16 -7.85
C TRP A 131 -6.38 -11.82 -7.02
N GLY A 132 -5.41 -12.44 -7.72
CA GLY A 132 -4.24 -13.06 -7.10
C GLY A 132 -4.61 -14.15 -6.09
N GLU A 133 -3.92 -14.19 -4.96
CA GLU A 133 -4.18 -15.12 -3.86
C GLU A 133 -5.11 -14.47 -2.81
N ASN A 134 -6.42 -14.47 -3.07
CA ASN A 134 -7.43 -13.83 -2.22
C ASN A 134 -7.16 -12.32 -1.97
N GLY A 135 -6.74 -11.60 -3.00
CA GLY A 135 -6.42 -10.18 -2.91
C GLY A 135 -4.98 -9.88 -2.49
N TYR A 136 -4.16 -10.92 -2.30
CA TYR A 136 -2.73 -10.82 -1.97
C TYR A 136 -1.86 -11.28 -3.13
N PHE A 137 -0.59 -10.95 -3.06
CA PHE A 137 0.44 -11.50 -3.92
C PHE A 137 1.76 -11.64 -3.17
N ILE A 138 2.63 -12.46 -3.72
CA ILE A 138 3.99 -12.66 -3.22
C ILE A 138 4.93 -12.18 -4.31
N ILE A 139 5.89 -11.31 -3.97
CA ILE A 139 6.87 -10.77 -4.91
C ILE A 139 8.29 -10.99 -4.41
N LYS A 140 9.17 -11.41 -5.30
CA LYS A 140 10.59 -11.60 -4.99
C LYS A 140 11.20 -10.30 -4.45
N GLU A 141 12.05 -10.42 -3.42
CA GLU A 141 12.80 -9.30 -2.85
C GLU A 141 13.72 -8.68 -3.91
N GLY A 142 13.72 -7.35 -4.05
CA GLY A 142 14.46 -6.60 -5.05
C GLY A 142 13.76 -6.40 -6.39
N GLU A 143 12.62 -7.05 -6.63
CA GLU A 143 11.91 -7.04 -7.91
C GLU A 143 11.13 -5.74 -8.13
N CYS A 144 11.02 -5.26 -9.37
CA CYS A 144 10.20 -4.11 -9.78
C CYS A 144 10.38 -2.83 -8.95
N SER A 145 11.56 -2.63 -8.35
CA SER A 145 11.88 -1.54 -7.40
C SER A 145 11.02 -1.56 -6.12
N PHE A 146 10.48 -2.73 -5.75
CA PHE A 146 9.48 -2.90 -4.70
C PHE A 146 9.94 -2.43 -3.32
N ASP A 147 11.19 -2.67 -2.97
CA ASP A 147 11.77 -2.41 -1.64
C ASP A 147 12.83 -1.29 -1.60
N THR A 148 12.84 -0.46 -2.63
CA THR A 148 13.75 0.68 -2.74
C THR A 148 13.24 1.95 -2.08
N TYR A 149 11.92 2.07 -1.89
CA TYR A 149 11.29 3.22 -1.25
C TYR A 149 9.95 2.83 -0.64
N ALA A 150 9.92 2.69 0.67
CA ALA A 150 8.71 2.46 1.44
C ALA A 150 8.52 3.54 2.50
N VAL A 151 7.33 3.64 3.08
CA VAL A 151 7.00 4.62 4.13
C VAL A 151 6.22 3.93 5.24
N THR A 152 6.52 4.30 6.47
CA THR A 152 5.83 3.84 7.66
C THR A 152 5.64 4.96 8.68
N GLY A 153 4.81 4.72 9.67
CA GLY A 153 4.58 5.58 10.81
C GLY A 153 3.77 4.83 11.87
N ASN A 154 3.77 5.33 13.09
CA ASN A 154 3.04 4.73 14.20
C ASN A 154 1.66 5.38 14.33
N PRO A 155 0.58 4.62 14.53
CA PRO A 155 -0.73 5.20 14.80
C PRO A 155 -0.73 5.92 16.17
N VAL A 156 -1.46 7.03 16.23
CA VAL A 156 -1.84 7.67 17.50
C VAL A 156 -3.27 7.29 17.79
N VAL A 157 -3.47 6.51 18.83
CA VAL A 157 -4.78 5.99 19.27
C VAL A 157 -5.35 6.91 20.36
#